data_cd5a9d4fd4d1b4933aaa8cd9b1ea685a
#
_entry.id   cd5a9d4fd4d1b4933aaa8cd9b1ea685a
#
_cell.length_a   1.000
_cell.length_b   1.000
_cell.length_c   1.000
_cell.angle_alpha   90.00
_cell.angle_beta   90.00
_cell.angle_gamma   90.00
#
_symmetry.space_group_name_H-M   'P 1'
#
loop_
_entity.id
_entity.type
_entity.pdbx_description
1 polymer ?
#
loop_
_entity_poly.entity_id
_entity_poly.type
_entity_poly.pdbx_seq_one_letter_code
_entity_poly.pdbx_strand_id
1 'polypeptide(L)'
;GAKGQLLVLLDSCHSGSATRGGKARGGAATFAPEGWVPKTNTTNKGSDMFEKAQVQPDAAPFVMFSGASANELNYEYEGVGSLSYAFNKAMTELGSDATYRQLYTKIAATMNVISPNQTPTLEGDPDYKVFKGEYITQQPYFEVQSVLRPDVVKIQAGKLQGLFPGTTVAVLPAGTTTYAADKALATGTVKLAKFN
;
A
#
# COMPACT_ATOMS: atom_id res chain seq x y z
N GLY A 1 -5.44 -27.41 4.19
CA GLY A 1 -5.36 -25.96 3.98
C GLY A 1 -5.64 -25.61 2.53
N ALA A 2 -6.14 -24.41 2.26
CA ALA A 2 -6.34 -23.95 0.89
C ALA A 2 -4.98 -23.84 0.19
N LYS A 3 -4.86 -24.52 -0.95
CA LYS A 3 -3.71 -24.31 -1.83
C LYS A 3 -4.02 -23.07 -2.66
N GLY A 4 -3.21 -22.03 -2.54
CA GLY A 4 -3.40 -20.80 -3.28
C GLY A 4 -2.92 -19.57 -2.50
N GLN A 5 -3.12 -18.41 -3.06
CA GLN A 5 -2.82 -17.12 -2.45
C GLN A 5 -4.12 -16.38 -2.14
N LEU A 6 -4.24 -15.83 -0.95
CA LEU A 6 -5.39 -15.04 -0.53
C LEU A 6 -5.10 -13.56 -0.77
N LEU A 7 -5.95 -12.89 -1.52
CA LEU A 7 -5.96 -11.43 -1.64
C LEU A 7 -7.12 -10.87 -0.83
N VAL A 8 -6.83 -9.91 0.04
CA VAL A 8 -7.82 -9.19 0.86
C VAL A 8 -7.77 -7.71 0.53
N LEU A 9 -8.92 -7.11 0.25
CA LEU A 9 -9.08 -5.66 0.11
C LEU A 9 -9.99 -5.15 1.22
N LEU A 10 -9.45 -4.26 2.06
CA LEU A 10 -10.19 -3.60 3.14
C LEU A 10 -10.43 -2.13 2.78
N ASP A 11 -11.59 -1.85 2.23
CA ASP A 11 -12.02 -0.51 1.83
C ASP A 11 -13.06 0.03 2.82
N SER A 12 -12.68 0.10 4.09
CA SER A 12 -13.54 0.53 5.20
C SER A 12 -12.74 1.28 6.27
N CYS A 13 -13.40 2.20 6.98
CA CYS A 13 -12.79 2.89 8.12
C CYS A 13 -12.62 1.97 9.32
N HIS A 14 -11.51 2.10 10.02
CA HIS A 14 -11.42 1.72 11.41
C HIS A 14 -12.01 2.83 12.27
N SER A 15 -13.22 2.61 12.72
CA SER A 15 -13.94 3.26 13.83
C SER A 15 -14.00 4.78 13.95
N GLY A 16 -15.23 5.25 14.07
CA GLY A 16 -15.62 6.22 15.07
C GLY A 16 -15.19 7.67 14.87
N SER A 17 -16.19 8.48 14.52
CA SER A 17 -16.25 9.94 14.43
C SER A 17 -15.72 10.56 13.13
N ALA A 18 -16.53 10.44 12.10
CA ALA A 18 -16.44 11.28 10.91
C ALA A 18 -16.82 12.72 11.28
N THR A 19 -15.84 13.59 11.32
CA THR A 19 -16.10 15.03 11.25
C THR A 19 -15.12 15.65 10.28
N ARG A 20 -15.59 15.90 9.08
CA ARG A 20 -15.31 16.98 8.13
C ARG A 20 -15.12 16.55 6.69
N GLY A 21 -16.11 16.83 5.86
CA GLY A 21 -15.95 17.24 4.47
C GLY A 21 -15.86 16.15 3.40
N GLY A 22 -15.81 14.91 3.75
CA GLY A 22 -15.90 13.79 2.82
C GLY A 22 -16.92 12.76 3.31
N LYS A 23 -17.48 11.97 2.39
CA LYS A 23 -18.33 10.85 2.76
C LYS A 23 -17.45 9.70 3.27
N ALA A 24 -17.31 9.60 4.60
CA ALA A 24 -16.53 8.53 5.22
C ALA A 24 -17.26 7.18 5.09
N ARG A 25 -16.53 6.12 4.80
CA ARG A 25 -17.02 4.74 4.78
C ARG A 25 -16.76 4.09 6.13
N GLY A 26 -17.79 3.93 6.90
CA GLY A 26 -17.76 3.31 8.22
C GLY A 26 -18.88 3.88 9.06
N GLY A 27 -19.46 3.09 9.91
CA GLY A 27 -20.55 3.46 10.77
C GLY A 27 -20.45 2.78 12.13
N ALA A 28 -21.14 3.33 13.11
CA ALA A 28 -21.31 2.71 14.42
C ALA A 28 -22.23 1.47 14.39
N ALA A 29 -22.75 1.09 13.21
CA ALA A 29 -23.62 -0.06 13.09
C ALA A 29 -22.83 -1.36 13.21
N THR A 30 -23.03 -2.09 14.27
CA THR A 30 -22.58 -3.47 14.39
C THR A 30 -23.54 -4.34 13.56
N PHE A 31 -23.02 -5.11 12.61
CA PHE A 31 -23.78 -6.11 11.86
C PHE A 31 -24.09 -7.36 12.70
N ALA A 32 -23.70 -7.37 13.95
CA ALA A 32 -23.97 -8.47 14.85
C ALA A 32 -25.45 -8.43 15.28
N PRO A 33 -26.15 -9.58 15.33
CA PRO A 33 -27.48 -9.65 15.91
C PRO A 33 -27.52 -9.12 17.34
N GLU A 34 -28.65 -8.58 17.74
CA GLU A 34 -28.84 -8.11 19.11
C GLU A 34 -28.52 -9.23 20.11
N GLY A 35 -27.67 -8.96 21.10
CA GLY A 35 -27.23 -9.95 22.08
C GLY A 35 -26.02 -10.84 21.64
N TRP A 36 -25.49 -10.63 20.42
CA TRP A 36 -24.26 -11.34 20.01
C TRP A 36 -23.05 -10.81 20.76
N VAL A 37 -22.36 -11.69 21.46
CA VAL A 37 -21.09 -11.38 22.13
C VAL A 37 -19.96 -12.11 21.39
N PRO A 38 -18.89 -11.43 21.00
CA PRO A 38 -17.73 -12.10 20.41
C PRO A 38 -17.24 -13.19 21.37
N LYS A 39 -17.02 -14.40 20.85
CA LYS A 39 -16.31 -15.42 21.61
C LYS A 39 -14.84 -15.00 21.68
N THR A 40 -14.51 -14.12 22.62
CA THR A 40 -13.13 -13.81 22.91
C THR A 40 -12.53 -15.02 23.61
N ASN A 41 -11.54 -15.64 22.98
CA ASN A 41 -10.64 -16.53 23.70
C ASN A 41 -9.86 -15.66 24.70
N THR A 42 -10.31 -15.65 25.95
CA THR A 42 -9.85 -14.80 27.05
C THR A 42 -8.48 -15.20 27.58
N THR A 43 -7.51 -15.50 26.75
CA THR A 43 -6.14 -15.78 27.21
C THR A 43 -5.13 -14.68 26.91
N ASN A 44 -5.51 -13.59 26.26
CA ASN A 44 -4.58 -12.49 25.99
C ASN A 44 -5.04 -11.18 26.64
N LYS A 45 -4.56 -10.95 27.86
CA LYS A 45 -4.46 -9.63 28.48
C LYS A 45 -3.24 -8.93 27.86
N GLY A 46 -3.44 -8.16 26.81
CA GLY A 46 -2.37 -7.36 26.24
C GLY A 46 -2.90 -6.55 25.04
N SER A 47 -2.66 -5.28 25.09
CA SER A 47 -3.08 -4.29 24.11
C SER A 47 -2.25 -4.30 22.81
N ASP A 48 -1.94 -5.48 22.30
CA ASP A 48 -1.28 -5.63 20.99
C ASP A 48 -2.26 -6.28 20.01
N MET A 49 -3.07 -5.43 19.37
CA MET A 49 -3.87 -5.85 18.21
C MET A 49 -3.00 -6.20 16.98
N PHE A 50 -1.70 -6.15 17.14
CA PHE A 50 -0.69 -6.68 16.22
C PHE A 50 0.12 -7.81 16.84
N GLU A 51 -0.47 -8.59 17.75
CA GLU A 51 0.13 -9.87 18.05
C GLU A 51 0.31 -10.61 16.73
N LYS A 52 1.56 -10.90 16.43
CA LYS A 52 1.97 -11.82 15.37
C LYS A 52 1.03 -13.00 15.42
N ALA A 53 0.00 -13.00 14.59
CA ALA A 53 -0.78 -14.19 14.36
C ALA A 53 0.27 -15.25 14.11
N GLN A 54 0.34 -16.29 14.95
CA GLN A 54 1.24 -17.42 14.70
C GLN A 54 0.74 -17.99 13.37
N VAL A 55 1.37 -17.52 12.29
CA VAL A 55 1.09 -18.01 10.96
C VAL A 55 1.40 -19.49 11.03
N GLN A 56 0.37 -20.30 10.94
CA GLN A 56 0.55 -21.74 10.90
C GLN A 56 1.48 -22.05 9.72
N PRO A 57 2.45 -22.95 9.85
CA PRO A 57 3.41 -23.24 8.79
C PRO A 57 2.78 -23.57 7.42
N ASP A 58 1.55 -24.02 7.44
CA ASP A 58 0.77 -24.43 6.26
C ASP A 58 -0.31 -23.40 5.88
N ALA A 59 -0.32 -22.20 6.48
CA ALA A 59 -1.26 -21.17 6.07
C ALA A 59 -0.94 -20.70 4.65
N ALA A 60 -1.99 -20.53 3.85
CA ALA A 60 -1.83 -19.97 2.53
C ALA A 60 -1.22 -18.54 2.63
N PRO A 61 -0.23 -18.20 1.80
CA PRO A 61 0.29 -16.84 1.77
C PRO A 61 -0.84 -15.87 1.44
N PHE A 62 -0.87 -14.74 2.13
CA PHE A 62 -1.87 -13.70 1.90
C PHE A 62 -1.21 -12.37 1.54
N VAL A 63 -1.96 -11.57 0.82
CA VAL A 63 -1.65 -10.16 0.57
C VAL A 63 -2.89 -9.35 0.92
N MET A 64 -2.73 -8.30 1.71
CA MET A 64 -3.82 -7.44 2.13
C MET A 64 -3.52 -5.99 1.77
N PHE A 65 -4.49 -5.36 1.11
CA PHE A 65 -4.52 -3.91 0.88
C PHE A 65 -5.55 -3.28 1.80
N SER A 66 -5.16 -2.26 2.53
CA SER A 66 -6.08 -1.42 3.30
C SER A 66 -6.14 -0.02 2.70
N GLY A 67 -7.33 0.58 2.66
CA GLY A 67 -7.55 1.89 2.03
C GLY A 67 -7.03 3.06 2.85
N ALA A 68 -6.81 2.86 4.16
CA ALA A 68 -6.33 3.88 5.06
C ALA A 68 -5.48 3.26 6.16
N SER A 69 -4.52 4.00 6.69
CA SER A 69 -3.78 3.60 7.87
C SER A 69 -4.66 3.69 9.14
N ALA A 70 -4.21 3.09 10.24
CA ALA A 70 -5.02 2.86 11.45
C ALA A 70 -5.70 4.12 12.04
N ASN A 71 -5.11 5.29 11.83
CA ASN A 71 -5.59 6.57 12.37
C ASN A 71 -6.25 7.48 11.32
N GLU A 72 -6.47 6.95 10.11
CA GLU A 72 -7.06 7.69 8.99
C GLU A 72 -8.49 7.23 8.72
N LEU A 73 -9.27 8.13 8.12
CA LEU A 73 -10.59 7.80 7.62
C LEU A 73 -10.48 7.27 6.19
N ASN A 74 -11.37 6.36 5.84
CA ASN A 74 -11.52 5.90 4.47
C ASN A 74 -12.63 6.69 3.77
N TYR A 75 -12.37 7.16 2.55
CA TYR A 75 -13.29 8.02 1.80
C TYR A 75 -13.79 7.34 0.53
N GLU A 76 -14.86 7.91 0.00
CA GLU A 76 -15.40 7.55 -1.31
C GLU A 76 -14.93 8.55 -2.38
N TYR A 77 -14.70 8.01 -3.56
CA TYR A 77 -14.43 8.76 -4.78
C TYR A 77 -15.40 8.27 -5.87
N GLU A 78 -16.14 9.17 -6.51
CA GLU A 78 -17.14 8.84 -7.54
C GLU A 78 -18.16 7.75 -7.14
N GLY A 79 -18.54 7.72 -5.86
CA GLY A 79 -19.54 6.79 -5.33
C GLY A 79 -19.02 5.38 -5.00
N VAL A 80 -17.73 5.14 -5.12
CA VAL A 80 -17.06 3.91 -4.69
C VAL A 80 -15.94 4.22 -3.70
N GLY A 81 -15.47 3.22 -2.95
CA GLY A 81 -14.33 3.45 -2.06
C GLY A 81 -13.08 3.81 -2.84
N SER A 82 -12.28 4.74 -2.30
CA SER A 82 -11.09 5.23 -2.97
C SER A 82 -10.08 4.12 -3.28
N LEU A 83 -9.93 3.14 -2.37
CA LEU A 83 -9.09 1.97 -2.62
C LEU A 83 -9.64 1.10 -3.76
N SER A 84 -10.95 0.82 -3.75
CA SER A 84 -11.60 0.01 -4.78
C SER A 84 -11.48 0.65 -6.16
N TYR A 85 -11.66 1.97 -6.24
CA TYR A 85 -11.45 2.73 -7.47
C TYR A 85 -10.01 2.62 -7.96
N ALA A 86 -9.05 2.91 -7.08
CA ALA A 86 -7.63 2.88 -7.41
C ALA A 86 -7.14 1.47 -7.78
N PHE A 87 -7.64 0.44 -7.09
CA PHE A 87 -7.35 -0.96 -7.39
C PHE A 87 -7.82 -1.35 -8.80
N ASN A 88 -9.08 -1.05 -9.13
CA ASN A 88 -9.65 -1.36 -10.46
C ASN A 88 -8.86 -0.65 -11.58
N LYS A 89 -8.53 0.63 -11.38
CA LYS A 89 -7.73 1.40 -12.33
C LYS A 89 -6.33 0.78 -12.50
N ALA A 90 -5.66 0.47 -11.40
CA ALA A 90 -4.32 -0.12 -11.43
C ALA A 90 -4.30 -1.49 -12.11
N MET A 91 -5.30 -2.35 -11.85
CA MET A 91 -5.44 -3.65 -12.52
C MET A 91 -5.66 -3.51 -14.03
N THR A 92 -6.45 -2.54 -14.44
CA THR A 92 -6.69 -2.26 -15.87
C THR A 92 -5.43 -1.78 -16.58
N GLU A 93 -4.63 -0.94 -15.93
CA GLU A 93 -3.39 -0.38 -16.50
C GLU A 93 -2.23 -1.39 -16.55
N LEU A 94 -2.10 -2.23 -15.52
CA LEU A 94 -0.98 -3.16 -15.37
C LEU A 94 -1.21 -4.54 -16.01
N GLY A 95 -2.47 -4.95 -16.09
CA GLY A 95 -2.82 -6.28 -16.59
C GLY A 95 -2.44 -7.41 -15.61
N SER A 96 -2.55 -8.65 -16.11
CA SER A 96 -2.45 -9.88 -15.29
C SER A 96 -1.03 -10.32 -14.94
N ASP A 97 0.00 -9.68 -15.47
CA ASP A 97 1.41 -10.03 -15.19
C ASP A 97 2.06 -9.16 -14.11
N ALA A 98 1.31 -8.23 -13.54
CA ALA A 98 1.78 -7.36 -12.48
C ALA A 98 2.06 -8.12 -11.18
N THR A 99 3.02 -7.61 -10.40
CA THR A 99 3.20 -8.01 -9.00
C THR A 99 2.29 -7.19 -8.08
N TYR A 100 2.05 -7.68 -6.85
CA TYR A 100 1.32 -6.90 -5.84
C TYR A 100 2.05 -5.60 -5.49
N ARG A 101 3.36 -5.57 -5.57
CA ARG A 101 4.17 -4.35 -5.41
C ARG A 101 3.86 -3.31 -6.48
N GLN A 102 3.84 -3.70 -7.75
CA GLN A 102 3.48 -2.81 -8.85
C GLN A 102 2.06 -2.28 -8.69
N LEU A 103 1.15 -3.18 -8.33
CA LEU A 103 -0.25 -2.83 -8.08
C LEU A 103 -0.36 -1.80 -6.94
N TYR A 104 0.31 -2.05 -5.81
CA TYR A 104 0.34 -1.11 -4.69
C TYR A 104 0.88 0.27 -5.09
N THR A 105 1.99 0.30 -5.82
CA THR A 105 2.60 1.56 -6.26
C THR A 105 1.63 2.39 -7.12
N LYS A 106 0.87 1.73 -8.01
CA LYS A 106 -0.16 2.39 -8.82
C LYS A 106 -1.36 2.84 -7.98
N ILE A 107 -1.79 2.01 -7.04
CA ILE A 107 -2.87 2.34 -6.09
C ILE A 107 -2.47 3.57 -5.28
N ALA A 108 -1.29 3.57 -4.67
CA ALA A 108 -0.81 4.69 -3.86
C ALA A 108 -0.70 5.99 -4.68
N ALA A 109 -0.18 5.91 -5.89
CA ALA A 109 -0.10 7.06 -6.79
C ALA A 109 -1.49 7.61 -7.15
N THR A 110 -2.45 6.75 -7.44
CA THR A 110 -3.84 7.15 -7.74
C THR A 110 -4.49 7.75 -6.51
N MET A 111 -4.40 7.09 -5.34
CA MET A 111 -5.01 7.57 -4.10
C MET A 111 -4.43 8.89 -3.62
N ASN A 112 -3.15 9.14 -3.83
CA ASN A 112 -2.54 10.44 -3.52
C ASN A 112 -3.18 11.62 -4.29
N VAL A 113 -3.77 11.34 -5.45
CA VAL A 113 -4.48 12.35 -6.26
C VAL A 113 -5.94 12.46 -5.84
N ILE A 114 -6.67 11.34 -5.71
CA ILE A 114 -8.11 11.34 -5.50
C ILE A 114 -8.53 11.43 -4.03
N SER A 115 -7.65 11.02 -3.12
CA SER A 115 -7.91 10.98 -1.67
C SER A 115 -6.61 11.23 -0.88
N PRO A 116 -6.03 12.43 -0.93
CA PRO A 116 -4.69 12.73 -0.41
C PRO A 116 -4.57 12.60 1.12
N ASN A 117 -5.69 12.50 1.84
CA ASN A 117 -5.74 12.28 3.28
C ASN A 117 -5.85 10.80 3.68
N GLN A 118 -5.68 9.90 2.72
CA GLN A 118 -5.66 8.47 2.92
C GLN A 118 -4.32 7.89 2.47
N THR A 119 -3.72 7.07 3.31
CA THR A 119 -2.49 6.35 2.99
C THR A 119 -2.82 4.87 2.90
N PRO A 120 -2.89 4.30 1.70
CA PRO A 120 -3.10 2.87 1.56
C PRO A 120 -1.94 2.10 2.17
N THR A 121 -2.21 0.91 2.67
CA THR A 121 -1.18 0.01 3.20
C THR A 121 -1.21 -1.33 2.48
N LEU A 122 -0.07 -1.99 2.46
CA LEU A 122 0.13 -3.32 1.89
C LEU A 122 0.78 -4.22 2.94
N GLU A 123 0.15 -5.35 3.22
CA GLU A 123 0.69 -6.39 4.10
C GLU A 123 0.86 -7.71 3.32
N GLY A 124 1.81 -8.52 3.73
CA GLY A 124 2.17 -9.77 3.07
C GLY A 124 3.34 -9.60 2.09
N ASP A 125 3.62 -10.64 1.30
CA ASP A 125 4.73 -10.61 0.36
C ASP A 125 4.31 -9.96 -0.97
N PRO A 126 4.86 -8.78 -1.31
CA PRO A 126 4.45 -8.00 -2.46
C PRO A 126 5.01 -8.50 -3.79
N ASP A 127 5.99 -9.39 -3.78
CA ASP A 127 6.77 -9.77 -4.97
C ASP A 127 6.20 -10.99 -5.72
N TYR A 128 4.99 -11.41 -5.36
CA TYR A 128 4.22 -12.36 -6.16
C TYR A 128 3.42 -11.67 -7.26
N LYS A 129 3.29 -12.35 -8.40
CA LYS A 129 2.34 -11.95 -9.44
C LYS A 129 0.92 -12.06 -8.95
N VAL A 130 0.12 -11.07 -9.27
CA VAL A 130 -1.29 -11.00 -8.88
C VAL A 130 -2.05 -12.21 -9.41
N PHE A 131 -2.68 -12.96 -8.51
CA PHE A 131 -3.46 -14.18 -8.77
C PHE A 131 -2.70 -15.37 -9.38
N LYS A 132 -1.39 -15.29 -9.61
CA LYS A 132 -0.63 -16.36 -10.26
C LYS A 132 0.24 -17.15 -9.30
N GLY A 133 0.58 -16.61 -8.14
CA GLY A 133 1.48 -17.24 -7.17
C GLY A 133 2.93 -17.37 -7.64
N GLU A 134 3.31 -16.68 -8.72
CA GLU A 134 4.68 -16.64 -9.22
C GLU A 134 5.45 -15.50 -8.54
N TYR A 135 6.62 -15.81 -8.01
CA TYR A 135 7.51 -14.84 -7.36
C TYR A 135 8.42 -14.13 -8.37
N ILE A 136 8.58 -12.81 -8.21
CA ILE A 136 9.49 -11.99 -9.04
C ILE A 136 10.41 -11.19 -8.11
N THR A 137 11.70 -11.30 -8.30
CA THR A 137 12.68 -10.49 -7.58
C THR A 137 12.65 -9.05 -8.10
N GLN A 138 12.29 -8.12 -7.24
CA GLN A 138 12.33 -6.69 -7.53
C GLN A 138 13.75 -6.16 -7.40
N GLN A 139 14.21 -5.36 -8.37
CA GLN A 139 15.44 -4.59 -8.20
C GLN A 139 15.28 -3.52 -7.11
N PRO A 140 16.32 -3.24 -6.33
CA PRO A 140 16.28 -2.18 -5.32
C PRO A 140 15.93 -0.83 -5.93
N TYR A 141 15.00 -0.12 -5.30
CA TYR A 141 14.59 1.22 -5.70
C TYR A 141 14.22 2.05 -4.46
N PHE A 142 14.08 3.34 -4.65
CA PHE A 142 13.64 4.27 -3.62
C PHE A 142 12.41 5.03 -4.10
N GLU A 143 11.46 5.25 -3.21
CA GLU A 143 10.24 5.96 -3.55
C GLU A 143 10.45 7.47 -3.57
N VAL A 144 9.79 8.15 -4.50
CA VAL A 144 9.68 9.61 -4.48
C VAL A 144 8.67 9.98 -3.41
N GLN A 145 9.14 10.61 -2.34
CA GLN A 145 8.30 11.04 -1.23
C GLN A 145 7.45 12.26 -1.60
N SER A 146 8.04 13.20 -2.31
CA SER A 146 7.34 14.41 -2.75
C SER A 146 8.09 15.12 -3.88
N VAL A 147 7.34 15.88 -4.69
CA VAL A 147 7.89 16.82 -5.68
C VAL A 147 7.92 18.18 -5.01
N LEU A 148 9.11 18.69 -4.78
CA LEU A 148 9.31 20.00 -4.12
C LEU A 148 9.22 21.16 -5.12
N ARG A 149 9.72 20.94 -6.33
CA ARG A 149 9.69 21.85 -7.49
C ARG A 149 9.73 21.00 -8.76
N PRO A 150 9.43 21.56 -9.93
CA PRO A 150 9.46 20.80 -11.19
C PRO A 150 10.77 20.06 -11.49
N ASP A 151 11.88 20.55 -10.93
CA ASP A 151 13.24 20.03 -11.09
C ASP A 151 13.82 19.39 -9.83
N VAL A 152 13.04 19.29 -8.73
CA VAL A 152 13.53 18.79 -7.44
C VAL A 152 12.52 17.85 -6.79
N VAL A 153 12.94 16.63 -6.58
CA VAL A 153 12.16 15.63 -5.84
C VAL A 153 12.85 15.27 -4.52
N LYS A 154 12.05 14.91 -3.53
CA LYS A 154 12.50 14.28 -2.30
C LYS A 154 12.26 12.79 -2.40
N ILE A 155 13.28 11.99 -2.14
CA ILE A 155 13.21 10.53 -2.13
C ILE A 155 13.31 10.01 -0.70
N GLN A 156 12.67 8.86 -0.47
CA GLN A 156 12.62 8.22 0.85
C GLN A 156 13.88 7.35 1.08
N ALA A 157 15.04 7.98 0.97
CA ALA A 157 16.32 7.34 1.22
C ALA A 157 17.40 8.39 1.51
N GLY A 158 18.48 7.94 2.14
CA GLY A 158 19.60 8.80 2.52
C GLY A 158 20.94 8.09 2.49
N LYS A 159 21.89 8.58 3.28
CA LYS A 159 23.27 8.05 3.33
C LYS A 159 23.33 6.60 3.79
N LEU A 160 22.43 6.18 4.69
CA LEU A 160 22.38 4.78 5.16
C LEU A 160 22.00 3.81 4.05
N GLN A 161 21.28 4.27 3.02
CA GLN A 161 20.93 3.48 1.85
C GLN A 161 21.92 3.68 0.67
N GLY A 162 23.06 4.30 0.93
CA GLY A 162 24.12 4.50 -0.08
C GLY A 162 23.92 5.71 -1.00
N LEU A 163 23.01 6.62 -0.69
CA LEU A 163 22.82 7.84 -1.46
C LEU A 163 23.68 8.98 -0.90
N PHE A 164 24.62 9.43 -1.69
CA PHE A 164 25.52 10.54 -1.35
C PHE A 164 25.36 11.69 -2.34
N PRO A 165 25.67 12.95 -1.95
CA PRO A 165 25.74 14.04 -2.91
C PRO A 165 26.63 13.66 -4.10
N GLY A 166 26.14 13.88 -5.31
CA GLY A 166 26.79 13.47 -6.55
C GLY A 166 26.32 12.13 -7.12
N THR A 167 25.60 11.30 -6.35
CA THR A 167 25.03 10.05 -6.88
C THR A 167 24.03 10.34 -7.98
N THR A 168 24.18 9.67 -9.13
CA THR A 168 23.21 9.74 -10.23
C THR A 168 22.05 8.78 -9.96
N VAL A 169 20.84 9.24 -10.19
CA VAL A 169 19.61 8.46 -10.04
C VAL A 169 18.76 8.58 -11.31
N ALA A 170 18.04 7.52 -11.65
CA ALA A 170 17.05 7.53 -12.70
C ALA A 170 15.65 7.49 -12.08
N VAL A 171 14.76 8.33 -12.60
CA VAL A 171 13.33 8.32 -12.24
C VAL A 171 12.61 7.44 -13.24
N LEU A 172 11.91 6.44 -12.74
CA LEU A 172 11.21 5.45 -13.55
C LEU A 172 9.69 5.55 -13.32
N PRO A 173 8.87 5.11 -14.29
CA PRO A 173 7.44 5.00 -14.08
C PRO A 173 7.10 4.15 -12.86
N ALA A 174 6.04 4.53 -12.14
CA ALA A 174 5.53 3.74 -11.03
C ALA A 174 5.22 2.31 -11.47
N GLY A 175 5.66 1.31 -10.70
CA GLY A 175 5.48 -0.09 -11.02
C GLY A 175 6.57 -0.70 -11.92
N THR A 176 7.65 0.02 -12.21
CA THR A 176 8.80 -0.57 -12.93
C THR A 176 9.53 -1.57 -12.03
N THR A 177 9.73 -2.79 -12.49
CA THR A 177 10.43 -3.86 -11.74
C THR A 177 11.91 -3.94 -12.07
N THR A 178 12.30 -3.54 -13.27
CA THR A 178 13.67 -3.66 -13.77
C THR A 178 14.09 -2.35 -14.43
N TYR A 179 15.28 -1.88 -14.10
CA TYR A 179 15.85 -0.70 -14.73
C TYR A 179 16.09 -0.93 -16.23
N ALA A 180 15.61 0.00 -17.05
CA ALA A 180 15.97 0.14 -18.44
C ALA A 180 16.14 1.64 -18.75
N ALA A 181 17.28 2.01 -19.31
CA ALA A 181 17.63 3.42 -19.52
C ALA A 181 16.66 4.15 -20.45
N ASP A 182 16.12 3.46 -21.43
CA ASP A 182 15.13 3.94 -22.39
C ASP A 182 13.74 4.19 -21.76
N LYS A 183 13.50 3.63 -20.59
CA LYS A 183 12.24 3.80 -19.83
C LYS A 183 12.34 4.88 -18.74
N ALA A 184 13.51 5.50 -18.56
CA ALA A 184 13.68 6.54 -17.58
C ALA A 184 12.90 7.81 -17.98
N LEU A 185 12.04 8.29 -17.08
CA LEU A 185 11.31 9.55 -17.25
C LEU A 185 12.24 10.75 -17.10
N ALA A 186 13.26 10.63 -16.27
CA ALA A 186 14.29 11.63 -16.03
C ALA A 186 15.51 11.01 -15.39
N THR A 187 16.63 11.72 -15.46
CA THR A 187 17.82 11.44 -14.66
C THR A 187 18.13 12.66 -13.78
N GLY A 188 18.66 12.42 -12.61
CA GLY A 188 19.00 13.48 -11.67
C GLY A 188 20.24 13.16 -10.86
N THR A 189 20.70 14.13 -10.10
CA THR A 189 21.84 13.99 -9.21
C THR A 189 21.41 14.34 -7.79
N VAL A 190 21.79 13.52 -6.83
CA VAL A 190 21.54 13.78 -5.41
C VAL A 190 22.29 15.05 -4.99
N LYS A 191 21.56 16.10 -4.61
CA LYS A 191 22.14 17.36 -4.14
C LYS A 191 22.43 17.33 -2.64
N LEU A 192 21.53 16.75 -1.87
CA LEU A 192 21.61 16.65 -0.41
C LEU A 192 21.12 15.29 0.05
N ALA A 193 21.86 14.64 0.94
CA ALA A 193 21.48 13.41 1.60
C ALA A 193 21.67 13.53 3.11
N LYS A 194 20.62 13.19 3.86
CA LYS A 194 20.63 13.09 5.33
C LYS A 194 20.98 11.66 5.74
N PHE A 195 21.23 11.46 7.03
CA PHE A 195 21.43 10.14 7.65
C PHE A 195 20.06 9.52 7.99
N ASN A 196 19.17 9.31 7.17
CA ASN A 196 17.86 8.71 7.54
C ASN A 196 17.89 7.20 7.31
#